data_5446f7fd694eb5788c276c984fd7238e
#
_entry.id   5446f7fd694eb5788c276c984fd7238e
#
_cell.length_a   1.000
_cell.length_b   1.000
_cell.length_c   1.000
_cell.angle_alpha   90.00
_cell.angle_beta   90.00
_cell.angle_gamma   90.00
#
_symmetry.space_group_name_H-M   'P 1'
#
loop_
_entity.id
_entity.type
_entity.pdbx_description
1 polymer ?
#
loop_
_entity_poly.entity_id
_entity_poly.type
_entity_poly.pdbx_seq_one_letter_code
_entity_poly.pdbx_strand_id
1 'polypeptide(L)'
;LAPGEVAVVATGGDCLSAFWGELFSAAAKGRGATGVVADGPLRDTQQVVGLDFPAFGQGSRPYDYKGRMRIEAIRVPVICGGVEVHPGDGIIADSDGVVVVPREHLDKVSELANARAATEKTVLKDLLSGKSVREVWNAYGVL
;
A
#
# COMPACT_ATOMS: atom_id res chain seq x y z
N LEU A 1 -10.76 10.98 -6.61
CA LEU A 1 -10.50 9.55 -6.73
C LEU A 1 -11.59 8.89 -7.56
N ALA A 2 -11.24 7.86 -8.29
CA ALA A 2 -12.13 7.00 -9.05
C ALA A 2 -12.14 5.58 -8.46
N PRO A 3 -13.11 4.72 -8.86
CA PRO A 3 -13.14 3.34 -8.42
C PRO A 3 -11.84 2.59 -8.74
N GLY A 4 -11.33 1.85 -7.74
CA GLY A 4 -10.09 1.08 -7.83
C GLY A 4 -8.80 1.88 -7.61
N GLU A 5 -8.86 3.20 -7.50
CA GLU A 5 -7.66 4.01 -7.22
C GLU A 5 -7.22 3.90 -5.76
N VAL A 6 -5.91 3.94 -5.54
CA VAL A 6 -5.27 4.18 -4.25
C VAL A 6 -4.82 5.64 -4.20
N ALA A 7 -5.11 6.35 -3.12
CA ALA A 7 -4.57 7.68 -2.90
C ALA A 7 -3.11 7.56 -2.41
N VAL A 8 -2.18 8.21 -3.10
CA VAL A 8 -0.80 8.35 -2.64
C VAL A 8 -0.57 9.79 -2.22
N VAL A 9 -0.23 9.99 -0.95
CA VAL A 9 -0.10 11.31 -0.31
C VAL A 9 1.34 11.52 0.12
N ALA A 10 2.04 12.40 -0.59
CA ALA A 10 3.37 12.83 -0.22
C ALA A 10 3.29 14.09 0.65
N THR A 11 3.76 13.99 1.88
CA THR A 11 3.73 15.08 2.88
C THR A 11 5.01 15.89 2.93
N GLY A 12 6.02 15.52 2.12
CA GLY A 12 7.33 16.14 2.15
C GLY A 12 8.14 15.84 3.41
N GLY A 13 7.82 14.73 4.09
CA GLY A 13 8.50 14.29 5.31
C GLY A 13 7.98 14.95 6.58
N ASP A 14 6.82 15.61 6.57
CA ASP A 14 6.18 16.08 7.80
C ASP A 14 5.74 14.89 8.65
N CYS A 15 6.37 14.72 9.80
CA CYS A 15 6.09 13.66 10.77
C CYS A 15 5.11 14.10 11.87
N LEU A 16 4.63 15.34 11.86
CA LEU A 16 3.80 15.90 12.93
C LEU A 16 2.33 15.96 12.54
N SER A 17 2.03 16.45 11.35
CA SER A 17 0.66 16.75 10.93
C SER A 17 0.04 15.57 10.19
N ALA A 18 -1.07 15.06 10.70
CA ALA A 18 -1.83 13.99 10.06
C ALA A 18 -2.80 14.57 9.03
N PHE A 19 -2.42 14.51 7.75
CA PHE A 19 -3.28 14.98 6.65
C PHE A 19 -4.51 14.09 6.48
N TRP A 20 -4.34 12.75 6.56
CA TRP A 20 -5.40 11.78 6.30
C TRP A 20 -6.00 11.22 7.58
N GLY A 21 -7.32 11.06 7.60
CA GLY A 21 -8.08 10.50 8.71
C GLY A 21 -9.45 9.97 8.27
N GLU A 22 -10.37 9.82 9.22
CA GLU A 22 -11.68 9.18 9.00
C GLU A 22 -12.47 9.80 7.85
N LEU A 23 -12.63 11.13 7.82
CA LEU A 23 -13.48 11.78 6.82
C LEU A 23 -12.94 11.67 5.39
N PHE A 24 -11.62 11.74 5.22
CA PHE A 24 -10.99 11.47 3.91
C PHE A 24 -11.15 10.01 3.50
N SER A 25 -11.00 9.08 4.44
CA SER A 25 -11.22 7.64 4.20
C SER A 25 -12.66 7.35 3.79
N ALA A 26 -13.64 7.91 4.49
CA ALA A 26 -15.05 7.76 4.16
C ALA A 26 -15.38 8.35 2.78
N ALA A 27 -14.86 9.54 2.48
CA ALA A 27 -15.04 10.18 1.18
C ALA A 27 -14.39 9.37 0.03
N ALA A 28 -13.18 8.85 0.25
CA ALA A 28 -12.47 8.01 -0.70
C ALA A 28 -13.20 6.68 -0.96
N LYS A 29 -13.59 5.99 0.12
CA LYS A 29 -14.37 4.74 0.05
C LYS A 29 -15.70 4.95 -0.67
N GLY A 30 -16.43 6.01 -0.35
CA GLY A 30 -17.69 6.36 -1.00
C GLY A 30 -17.56 6.63 -2.52
N ARG A 31 -16.35 6.93 -3.01
CA ARG A 31 -16.03 7.08 -4.43
C ARG A 31 -15.45 5.81 -5.05
N GLY A 32 -15.37 4.72 -4.29
CA GLY A 32 -14.86 3.43 -4.75
C GLY A 32 -13.33 3.32 -4.75
N ALA A 33 -12.61 4.23 -4.11
CA ALA A 33 -11.18 4.08 -3.90
C ALA A 33 -10.90 2.90 -2.95
N THR A 34 -9.75 2.23 -3.13
CA THR A 34 -9.42 0.98 -2.44
C THR A 34 -8.45 1.15 -1.29
N GLY A 35 -7.85 2.32 -1.12
CA GLY A 35 -6.95 2.58 0.00
C GLY A 35 -6.22 3.92 -0.10
N VAL A 36 -5.37 4.16 0.89
CA VAL A 36 -4.45 5.29 0.94
C VAL A 36 -3.07 4.86 1.41
N VAL A 37 -2.05 5.44 0.81
CA VAL A 37 -0.65 5.38 1.25
C VAL A 37 -0.16 6.81 1.50
N ALA A 38 0.43 7.06 2.66
CA ALA A 38 0.99 8.36 3.00
C ALA A 38 2.40 8.20 3.60
N ASP A 39 3.32 9.08 3.25
CA ASP A 39 4.65 9.14 3.88
C ASP A 39 4.67 9.98 5.16
N GLY A 40 3.51 10.34 5.67
CA GLY A 40 3.29 11.01 6.94
C GLY A 40 2.35 10.22 7.86
N PRO A 41 2.07 10.76 9.07
CA PRO A 41 1.16 10.12 10.01
C PRO A 41 -0.30 10.20 9.56
N LEU A 42 -1.09 9.26 10.08
CA LEU A 42 -2.54 9.24 9.94
C LEU A 42 -3.19 9.68 11.26
N ARG A 43 -4.48 10.04 11.22
CA ARG A 43 -5.30 10.24 12.42
C ARG A 43 -6.57 9.40 12.38
N ASP A 44 -7.30 9.39 13.47
CA ASP A 44 -8.59 8.69 13.60
C ASP A 44 -8.47 7.19 13.23
N THR A 45 -7.34 6.56 13.58
CA THR A 45 -6.97 5.23 13.07
C THR A 45 -7.97 4.15 13.44
N GLN A 46 -8.59 4.21 14.61
CA GLN A 46 -9.64 3.25 15.00
C GLN A 46 -10.89 3.39 14.12
N GLN A 47 -11.28 4.62 13.80
CA GLN A 47 -12.42 4.92 12.95
C GLN A 47 -12.13 4.49 11.50
N VAL A 48 -10.90 4.72 11.02
CA VAL A 48 -10.46 4.27 9.67
C VAL A 48 -10.51 2.75 9.57
N VAL A 49 -10.04 2.03 10.61
CA VAL A 49 -10.17 0.56 10.69
C VAL A 49 -11.65 0.15 10.70
N GLY A 50 -12.49 0.85 11.47
CA GLY A 50 -13.94 0.59 11.51
C GLY A 50 -14.65 0.81 10.16
N LEU A 51 -14.08 1.63 9.28
CA LEU A 51 -14.56 1.78 7.91
C LEU A 51 -14.13 0.64 6.98
N ASP A 52 -13.28 -0.30 7.43
CA ASP A 52 -12.67 -1.32 6.56
C ASP A 52 -12.04 -0.66 5.30
N PHE A 53 -11.23 0.37 5.53
CA PHE A 53 -10.53 1.10 4.47
C PHE A 53 -9.02 0.99 4.69
N PRO A 54 -8.29 0.30 3.79
CA PRO A 54 -6.85 0.13 3.89
C PRO A 54 -6.13 1.47 3.92
N ALA A 55 -5.35 1.71 4.97
CA ALA A 55 -4.62 2.95 5.14
C ALA A 55 -3.22 2.69 5.71
N PHE A 56 -2.21 3.12 4.97
CA PHE A 56 -0.79 2.92 5.27
C PHE A 56 -0.12 4.27 5.48
N GLY A 57 0.58 4.43 6.61
CA GLY A 57 1.23 5.68 6.95
C GLY A 57 2.31 5.51 8.02
N GLN A 58 3.04 6.56 8.31
CA GLN A 58 4.13 6.55 9.29
C GLN A 58 3.62 6.76 10.73
N GLY A 59 2.71 5.89 11.17
CA GLY A 59 2.14 5.93 12.51
C GLY A 59 0.92 6.84 12.63
N SER A 60 0.55 7.17 13.89
CA SER A 60 -0.65 7.95 14.20
C SER A 60 -0.31 9.21 14.99
N ARG A 61 -0.97 10.32 14.66
CA ARG A 61 -0.84 11.60 15.37
C ARG A 61 -2.21 12.30 15.45
N PRO A 62 -2.52 12.99 16.56
CA PRO A 62 -3.79 13.73 16.70
C PRO A 62 -3.78 15.11 16.04
N TYR A 63 -2.62 15.58 15.56
CA TYR A 63 -2.49 16.93 15.01
C TYR A 63 -3.12 17.02 13.62
N ASP A 64 -4.11 17.90 13.49
CA ASP A 64 -4.74 18.21 12.22
C ASP A 64 -3.79 18.96 11.29
N TYR A 65 -4.00 18.82 9.99
CA TYR A 65 -3.29 19.53 8.93
C TYR A 65 -3.69 21.01 8.83
N LYS A 66 -4.86 21.43 9.34
CA LYS A 66 -5.39 22.78 9.20
C LYS A 66 -4.42 23.82 9.76
N GLY A 67 -4.05 24.79 8.92
CA GLY A 67 -3.09 25.83 9.25
C GLY A 67 -1.62 25.39 9.26
N ARG A 68 -1.32 24.11 8.96
CA ARG A 68 0.04 23.55 8.89
C ARG A 68 0.42 23.05 7.52
N MET A 69 -0.54 22.47 6.81
CA MET A 69 -0.33 21.91 5.47
C MET A 69 -1.37 22.46 4.51
N ARG A 70 -1.04 22.44 3.23
CA ARG A 70 -1.95 22.72 2.13
C ARG A 70 -1.70 21.72 1.00
N ILE A 71 -2.71 21.45 0.20
CA ILE A 71 -2.55 20.67 -1.02
C ILE A 71 -1.84 21.56 -2.05
N GLU A 72 -0.67 21.15 -2.49
CA GLU A 72 0.11 21.86 -3.51
C GLU A 72 -0.33 21.47 -4.92
N ALA A 73 -0.52 20.17 -5.15
CA ALA A 73 -0.92 19.63 -6.44
C ALA A 73 -1.67 18.32 -6.28
N ILE A 74 -2.41 17.92 -7.30
CA ILE A 74 -3.11 16.63 -7.38
C ILE A 74 -2.88 16.00 -8.75
N ARG A 75 -2.83 14.65 -8.80
CA ARG A 75 -2.58 13.86 -10.01
C ARG A 75 -1.25 14.21 -10.69
N VAL A 76 -0.22 14.44 -9.90
CA VAL A 76 1.16 14.67 -10.33
C VAL A 76 2.07 13.58 -9.81
N PRO A 77 3.24 13.33 -10.41
CA PRO A 77 4.28 12.50 -9.81
C PRO A 77 4.69 13.03 -8.44
N VAL A 78 4.92 12.13 -7.49
CA VAL A 78 5.32 12.47 -6.11
C VAL A 78 6.44 11.55 -5.63
N ILE A 79 7.23 12.03 -4.68
CA ILE A 79 8.14 11.16 -3.91
C ILE A 79 7.41 10.84 -2.60
N CYS A 80 7.02 9.59 -2.42
CA CYS A 80 6.34 9.10 -1.22
C CYS A 80 7.21 8.04 -0.54
N GLY A 81 7.63 8.28 0.69
CA GLY A 81 8.52 7.37 1.40
C GLY A 81 9.87 7.10 0.70
N GLY A 82 10.37 8.06 -0.08
CA GLY A 82 11.62 7.92 -0.85
C GLY A 82 11.46 7.24 -2.21
N VAL A 83 10.24 6.83 -2.59
CA VAL A 83 9.93 6.20 -3.87
C VAL A 83 9.16 7.16 -4.76
N GLU A 84 9.58 7.31 -6.01
CA GLU A 84 8.83 8.07 -7.01
C GLU A 84 7.60 7.28 -7.46
N VAL A 85 6.43 7.93 -7.41
CA VAL A 85 5.14 7.34 -7.78
C VAL A 85 4.45 8.23 -8.81
N HIS A 86 4.07 7.65 -9.93
CA HIS A 86 3.33 8.34 -10.99
C HIS A 86 1.84 8.00 -10.97
N PRO A 87 0.98 8.92 -11.39
CA PRO A 87 -0.44 8.60 -11.60
C PRO A 87 -0.61 7.42 -12.57
N GLY A 88 -1.26 6.37 -12.10
CA GLY A 88 -1.48 5.14 -12.86
C GLY A 88 -0.54 3.98 -12.52
N ASP A 89 0.46 4.19 -11.68
CA ASP A 89 1.26 3.11 -11.12
C ASP A 89 0.41 2.19 -10.24
N GLY A 90 0.77 0.91 -10.19
CA GLY A 90 0.15 -0.06 -9.31
C GLY A 90 0.68 0.05 -7.89
N ILE A 91 -0.21 -0.06 -6.91
CA ILE A 91 0.15 -0.11 -5.50
C ILE A 91 -0.27 -1.47 -4.94
N ILE A 92 0.68 -2.16 -4.32
CA ILE A 92 0.45 -3.37 -3.54
C ILE A 92 0.91 -3.07 -2.12
N ALA A 93 0.02 -3.27 -1.15
CA ALA A 93 0.29 -2.92 0.24
C ALA A 93 -0.33 -3.93 1.20
N ASP A 94 0.44 -4.33 2.21
CA ASP A 94 0.03 -5.20 3.30
C ASP A 94 0.72 -4.80 4.61
N SER A 95 0.69 -5.71 5.62
CA SER A 95 1.34 -5.46 6.92
C SER A 95 2.86 -5.33 6.84
N ASP A 96 3.49 -5.86 5.80
CA ASP A 96 4.95 -5.84 5.65
C ASP A 96 5.43 -4.57 4.97
N GLY A 97 4.57 -3.90 4.19
CA GLY A 97 4.91 -2.65 3.56
C GLY A 97 4.13 -2.33 2.29
N VAL A 98 4.69 -1.42 1.51
CA VAL A 98 4.09 -0.92 0.26
C VAL A 98 5.07 -1.08 -0.88
N VAL A 99 4.60 -1.65 -1.98
CA VAL A 99 5.36 -1.78 -3.24
C VAL A 99 4.67 -0.98 -4.33
N VAL A 100 5.48 -0.24 -5.08
CA VAL A 100 5.04 0.51 -6.27
C VAL A 100 5.46 -0.25 -7.51
N VAL A 101 4.53 -0.48 -8.42
CA VAL A 101 4.79 -1.12 -9.72
C VAL A 101 4.53 -0.09 -10.81
N PRO A 102 5.58 0.32 -11.56
CA PRO A 102 5.40 1.24 -12.68
C PRO A 102 4.36 0.72 -13.67
N ARG A 103 3.53 1.62 -14.17
CA ARG A 103 2.37 1.30 -15.01
C ARG A 103 2.71 0.38 -16.19
N GLU A 104 3.84 0.62 -16.85
CA GLU A 104 4.29 -0.16 -18.00
C GLU A 104 4.69 -1.60 -17.66
N HIS A 105 4.85 -1.92 -16.39
CA HIS A 105 5.25 -3.25 -15.92
C HIS A 105 4.12 -4.02 -15.24
N LEU A 106 2.93 -3.42 -15.07
CA LEU A 106 1.82 -4.01 -14.31
C LEU A 106 1.45 -5.41 -14.76
N ASP A 107 1.24 -5.62 -16.07
CA ASP A 107 0.82 -6.92 -16.61
C ASP A 107 1.89 -7.98 -16.38
N LYS A 108 3.16 -7.63 -16.65
CA LYS A 108 4.26 -8.58 -16.50
C LYS A 108 4.56 -8.93 -15.05
N VAL A 109 4.53 -7.94 -14.16
CA VAL A 109 4.73 -8.16 -12.72
C VAL A 109 3.57 -8.98 -12.16
N SER A 110 2.33 -8.69 -12.55
CA SER A 110 1.15 -9.45 -12.13
C SER A 110 1.23 -10.92 -12.55
N GLU A 111 1.62 -11.19 -13.82
CA GLU A 111 1.82 -12.56 -14.32
C GLU A 111 2.85 -13.31 -13.46
N LEU A 112 4.03 -12.72 -13.29
CA LEU A 112 5.14 -13.36 -12.55
C LEU A 112 4.81 -13.56 -11.07
N ALA A 113 4.19 -12.57 -10.42
CA ALA A 113 3.81 -12.65 -9.02
C ALA A 113 2.75 -13.74 -8.77
N ASN A 114 1.73 -13.83 -9.64
CA ASN A 114 0.71 -14.88 -9.54
C ASN A 114 1.30 -16.28 -9.75
N ALA A 115 2.22 -16.45 -10.71
CA ALA A 115 2.91 -17.73 -10.94
C ALA A 115 3.74 -18.12 -9.70
N ARG A 116 4.46 -17.16 -9.12
CA ARG A 116 5.24 -17.39 -7.90
C ARG A 116 4.35 -17.75 -6.72
N ALA A 117 3.31 -17.00 -6.47
CA ALA A 117 2.36 -17.27 -5.38
C ALA A 117 1.69 -18.66 -5.49
N ALA A 118 1.41 -19.11 -6.72
CA ALA A 118 0.90 -20.46 -6.95
C ALA A 118 1.92 -21.54 -6.55
N THR A 119 3.21 -21.33 -6.89
CA THR A 119 4.30 -22.23 -6.50
C THR A 119 4.50 -22.23 -4.98
N GLU A 120 4.50 -21.07 -4.34
CA GLU A 120 4.66 -20.91 -2.88
C GLU A 120 3.55 -21.61 -2.08
N LYS A 121 2.32 -21.65 -2.58
CA LYS A 121 1.24 -22.44 -1.96
C LYS A 121 1.57 -23.94 -1.93
N THR A 122 2.19 -24.45 -2.98
CA THR A 122 2.63 -25.86 -3.04
C THR A 122 3.82 -26.12 -2.12
N VAL A 123 4.79 -25.20 -2.13
CA VAL A 123 5.96 -25.21 -1.23
C VAL A 123 5.51 -25.24 0.23
N LEU A 124 4.61 -24.34 0.62
CA LEU A 124 4.06 -24.28 1.98
C LEU A 124 3.42 -25.62 2.39
N LYS A 125 2.61 -26.22 1.51
CA LYS A 125 1.96 -27.50 1.78
C LYS A 125 2.99 -28.61 1.99
N ASP A 126 4.02 -28.66 1.18
CA ASP A 126 5.10 -29.66 1.28
C ASP A 126 5.91 -29.50 2.57
N LEU A 127 6.27 -28.28 2.94
CA LEU A 127 6.94 -27.96 4.20
C LEU A 127 6.09 -28.39 5.41
N LEU A 128 4.79 -28.05 5.40
CA LEU A 128 3.85 -28.45 6.47
C LEU A 128 3.65 -29.97 6.55
N SER A 129 3.89 -30.71 5.46
CA SER A 129 3.88 -32.19 5.47
C SER A 129 5.15 -32.83 6.03
N GLY A 130 6.15 -32.03 6.41
CA GLY A 130 7.41 -32.47 7.01
C GLY A 130 8.57 -32.66 6.04
N LYS A 131 8.43 -32.26 4.77
CA LYS A 131 9.57 -32.20 3.84
C LYS A 131 10.60 -31.17 4.32
N SER A 132 11.87 -31.46 4.16
CA SER A 132 12.93 -30.53 4.52
C SER A 132 12.99 -29.33 3.55
N VAL A 133 13.48 -28.21 4.05
CA VAL A 133 13.73 -26.99 3.24
C VAL A 133 14.61 -27.31 2.02
N ARG A 134 15.61 -28.21 2.19
CA ARG A 134 16.50 -28.61 1.09
C ARG A 134 15.76 -29.41 0.00
N GLU A 135 14.89 -30.34 0.37
CA GLU A 135 14.09 -31.11 -0.60
C GLU A 135 13.17 -30.19 -1.40
N VAL A 136 12.51 -29.26 -0.72
CA VAL A 136 11.59 -28.30 -1.33
C VAL A 136 12.35 -27.32 -2.24
N TRP A 137 13.49 -26.80 -1.79
CA TRP A 137 14.33 -25.95 -2.62
C TRP A 137 14.80 -26.64 -3.90
N ASN A 138 15.27 -27.91 -3.79
CA ASN A 138 15.72 -28.68 -4.96
C ASN A 138 14.58 -28.97 -5.95
N ALA A 139 13.35 -29.10 -5.47
CA ALA A 139 12.17 -29.40 -6.30
C ALA A 139 11.61 -28.15 -7.00
N TYR A 140 11.57 -27.01 -6.30
CA TYR A 140 10.83 -25.83 -6.77
C TYR A 140 11.71 -24.60 -7.04
N GLY A 141 12.93 -24.53 -6.49
CA GLY A 141 13.83 -23.36 -6.60
C GLY A 141 13.30 -22.12 -5.89
N VAL A 142 12.32 -22.29 -5.00
CA VAL A 142 11.63 -21.20 -4.28
C VAL A 142 11.48 -21.58 -2.82
N LEU A 143 11.68 -20.61 -1.95
CA LEU A 143 11.35 -20.62 -0.53
C LEU A 143 10.73 -19.30 -0.16
#